data_1383b8ac3f926229e5496cb68b6fc7e4
#
_entry.id   1383b8ac3f926229e5496cb68b6fc7e4
#
_cell.length_a   1.000
_cell.length_b   1.000
_cell.length_c   1.000
_cell.angle_alpha   90.00
_cell.angle_beta   90.00
_cell.angle_gamma   90.00
#
_symmetry.space_group_name_H-M   'P 1'
#
loop_
_entity.id
_entity.type
_entity.pdbx_description
1 polymer ?
#
loop_
_entity_poly.entity_id
_entity_poly.type
_entity_poly.pdbx_seq_one_letter_code
_entity_poly.pdbx_strand_id
1 'polypeptide(L)'
;MIRQHVVRGGTAPVALGLLLLLGCSGKSDIIPMNLVPKGGKEVAGSVQTVKPMPGPRVAVIPFEDARADRARVGSRTSMWGGETDFNVSSGSAGEETAQAFVDYLKRKGWQAQYSKVAPAAENGPDIVLSGKILELAVDAKRGFLLTDIEARTKLVIQAKNREDESSIVRTDAHSGNHDNVFWFDPQDGEGILSEVLEKNFERFVMNTRFEDRSIRFR
;
A
#
# COMPACT_ATOMS: atom_id res chain seq x y z
N MET A 1 -80.69 31.01 45.67
CA MET A 1 -80.44 29.86 44.76
C MET A 1 -79.31 30.21 43.84
N ILE A 2 -78.09 29.73 44.11
CA ILE A 2 -76.89 30.06 43.40
C ILE A 2 -76.41 28.73 42.81
N ARG A 3 -76.39 28.65 41.46
CA ARG A 3 -75.85 27.46 40.71
C ARG A 3 -74.38 27.70 40.50
N GLN A 4 -73.57 26.74 41.02
CA GLN A 4 -72.13 26.67 40.74
C GLN A 4 -71.93 25.93 39.39
N HIS A 5 -71.20 26.55 38.48
CA HIS A 5 -70.68 25.91 37.27
C HIS A 5 -69.29 25.35 37.56
N VAL A 6 -69.19 24.03 37.49
CA VAL A 6 -67.92 23.34 37.56
C VAL A 6 -67.27 23.35 36.17
N VAL A 7 -66.13 24.01 36.06
CA VAL A 7 -65.31 23.95 34.87
C VAL A 7 -64.37 22.77 35.00
N ARG A 8 -64.56 21.78 34.12
CA ARG A 8 -63.63 20.64 33.96
C ARG A 8 -62.49 21.08 33.11
N GLY A 9 -61.26 21.22 33.70
CA GLY A 9 -60.01 21.37 33.00
C GLY A 9 -59.57 20.06 32.40
N GLY A 10 -59.47 20.02 31.06
CA GLY A 10 -58.89 18.88 30.33
C GLY A 10 -57.36 19.03 30.24
N THR A 11 -56.65 18.17 30.90
CA THR A 11 -55.18 18.01 30.72
C THR A 11 -54.89 17.21 29.49
N ALA A 12 -54.35 17.86 28.43
CA ALA A 12 -53.84 17.14 27.25
C ALA A 12 -52.44 16.56 27.58
N PRO A 13 -52.17 15.30 27.28
CA PRO A 13 -50.85 14.74 27.44
C PRO A 13 -49.96 15.24 26.28
N VAL A 14 -48.89 15.96 26.62
CA VAL A 14 -47.81 16.29 25.69
C VAL A 14 -47.03 14.99 25.44
N ALA A 15 -47.26 14.39 24.28
CA ALA A 15 -46.47 13.28 23.81
C ALA A 15 -45.09 13.78 23.38
N LEU A 16 -44.10 13.65 24.28
CA LEU A 16 -42.69 13.92 24.00
C LEU A 16 -42.16 12.85 23.05
N GLY A 17 -42.16 13.14 21.74
CA GLY A 17 -41.61 12.28 20.70
C GLY A 17 -40.12 12.22 20.84
N LEU A 18 -39.60 11.12 21.42
CA LEU A 18 -38.18 10.75 21.45
C LEU A 18 -37.76 10.37 20.03
N LEU A 19 -37.22 11.32 19.26
CA LEU A 19 -36.55 11.07 17.98
C LEU A 19 -35.27 10.25 18.27
N LEU A 20 -35.37 8.94 18.15
CA LEU A 20 -34.23 8.05 18.02
C LEU A 20 -33.48 8.42 16.72
N LEU A 21 -32.43 9.20 16.83
CA LEU A 21 -31.42 9.33 15.80
C LEU A 21 -30.75 7.97 15.64
N LEU A 22 -31.31 7.11 14.82
CA LEU A 22 -30.61 5.97 14.25
C LEU A 22 -29.47 6.53 13.41
N GLY A 23 -28.31 6.73 14.04
CA GLY A 23 -27.07 7.00 13.35
C GLY A 23 -26.81 5.83 12.42
N CYS A 24 -27.07 6.01 11.13
CA CYS A 24 -26.52 5.14 10.10
C CYS A 24 -25.00 5.18 10.24
N SER A 25 -24.42 4.23 10.94
CA SER A 25 -23.03 3.87 10.83
C SER A 25 -22.87 3.37 9.38
N GLY A 26 -22.62 4.28 8.45
CA GLY A 26 -22.28 3.96 7.09
C GLY A 26 -21.01 3.11 7.15
N LYS A 27 -21.11 1.82 6.80
CA LYS A 27 -19.93 1.04 6.49
C LYS A 27 -19.28 1.75 5.31
N SER A 28 -18.08 2.29 5.50
CA SER A 28 -17.27 2.75 4.38
C SER A 28 -17.02 1.53 3.50
N ASP A 29 -17.35 1.66 2.23
CA ASP A 29 -17.01 0.62 1.26
C ASP A 29 -15.49 0.49 1.22
N ILE A 30 -15.01 -0.76 1.22
CA ILE A 30 -13.57 -1.04 1.17
C ILE A 30 -13.24 -1.58 -0.21
N ILE A 31 -12.31 -0.93 -0.90
CA ILE A 31 -11.80 -1.39 -2.19
C ILE A 31 -10.45 -2.09 -1.96
N PRO A 32 -10.34 -3.39 -2.30
CA PRO A 32 -9.08 -4.10 -2.21
C PRO A 32 -8.12 -3.64 -3.31
N MET A 33 -6.87 -3.39 -2.95
CA MET A 33 -5.80 -2.98 -3.86
C MET A 33 -4.67 -4.00 -3.88
N ASN A 34 -4.16 -4.32 -5.06
CA ASN A 34 -3.00 -5.19 -5.25
C ASN A 34 -1.75 -4.33 -5.45
N LEU A 35 -0.70 -4.58 -4.69
CA LEU A 35 0.59 -3.91 -4.87
C LEU A 35 1.42 -4.55 -5.98
N VAL A 36 1.12 -5.80 -6.32
CA VAL A 36 1.71 -6.50 -7.46
C VAL A 36 0.70 -6.44 -8.61
N PRO A 37 0.94 -5.68 -9.68
CA PRO A 37 0.02 -5.59 -10.80
C PRO A 37 -0.22 -6.98 -11.39
N LYS A 38 -1.47 -7.44 -11.39
CA LYS A 38 -1.88 -8.61 -12.17
C LYS A 38 -1.84 -8.21 -13.64
N GLY A 39 -0.71 -8.47 -14.31
CA GLY A 39 -0.55 -8.21 -15.73
C GLY A 39 -0.41 -6.72 -16.02
N GLY A 40 0.66 -6.10 -15.53
CA GLY A 40 1.16 -4.87 -16.16
C GLY A 40 1.20 -5.13 -17.66
N LYS A 41 0.62 -4.23 -18.49
CA LYS A 41 0.76 -4.28 -19.93
C LYS A 41 2.22 -4.61 -20.18
N GLU A 42 2.49 -5.85 -20.64
CA GLU A 42 3.77 -6.14 -21.25
C GLU A 42 3.97 -5.04 -22.28
N VAL A 43 4.79 -4.06 -21.92
CA VAL A 43 5.42 -3.25 -22.93
C VAL A 43 6.15 -4.32 -23.73
N ALA A 44 5.62 -4.61 -24.92
CA ALA A 44 6.17 -5.55 -25.86
C ALA A 44 7.51 -5.00 -26.37
N GLY A 45 8.45 -4.92 -25.47
CA GLY A 45 9.84 -4.61 -25.62
C GLY A 45 10.58 -5.87 -25.24
N SER A 46 10.82 -6.75 -26.23
CA SER A 46 11.80 -7.84 -26.23
C SER A 46 12.08 -8.34 -24.80
N VAL A 47 11.44 -9.46 -24.41
CA VAL A 47 11.97 -10.36 -23.41
C VAL A 47 13.33 -10.82 -23.96
N GLN A 48 14.35 -10.02 -23.74
CA GLN A 48 15.71 -10.53 -23.74
C GLN A 48 15.70 -11.56 -22.61
N THR A 49 15.76 -12.81 -22.97
CA THR A 49 16.10 -13.91 -22.08
C THR A 49 17.49 -13.59 -21.53
N VAL A 50 17.48 -12.76 -20.46
CA VAL A 50 18.71 -12.45 -19.72
C VAL A 50 19.11 -13.79 -19.12
N LYS A 51 20.15 -14.39 -19.72
CA LYS A 51 20.79 -15.57 -19.18
C LYS A 51 21.06 -15.29 -17.70
N PRO A 52 20.57 -16.10 -16.75
CA PRO A 52 20.77 -15.82 -15.36
C PRO A 52 22.25 -15.61 -15.11
N MET A 53 22.66 -14.38 -14.77
CA MET A 53 24.03 -14.19 -14.30
C MET A 53 24.17 -14.95 -13.00
N PRO A 54 25.26 -15.69 -12.79
CA PRO A 54 25.57 -16.30 -11.51
C PRO A 54 25.82 -15.17 -10.49
N GLY A 55 24.74 -14.66 -9.92
CA GLY A 55 24.75 -13.64 -8.88
C GLY A 55 24.45 -14.25 -7.52
N PRO A 56 24.62 -13.50 -6.44
CA PRO A 56 24.30 -13.96 -5.10
C PRO A 56 22.82 -14.29 -4.98
N ARG A 57 22.51 -15.30 -4.18
CA ARG A 57 21.14 -15.69 -3.86
C ARG A 57 20.57 -14.71 -2.83
N VAL A 58 19.41 -14.17 -3.13
CA VAL A 58 18.78 -13.12 -2.32
C VAL A 58 17.46 -13.64 -1.77
N ALA A 59 17.25 -13.54 -0.47
CA ALA A 59 15.92 -13.71 0.13
C ALA A 59 15.36 -12.34 0.53
N VAL A 60 14.09 -12.12 0.23
CA VAL A 60 13.34 -10.95 0.69
C VAL A 60 12.32 -11.42 1.71
N ILE A 61 12.36 -10.84 2.90
CA ILE A 61 11.39 -11.13 3.96
C ILE A 61 10.35 -10.01 4.04
N PRO A 62 9.18 -10.24 4.65
CA PRO A 62 8.16 -9.21 4.80
C PRO A 62 8.72 -7.92 5.38
N PHE A 63 8.28 -6.79 4.82
CA PHE A 63 8.60 -5.49 5.37
C PHE A 63 7.78 -5.23 6.63
N GLU A 64 8.39 -4.59 7.62
CA GLU A 64 7.67 -4.11 8.80
C GLU A 64 6.74 -2.96 8.36
N ASP A 65 5.45 -3.07 8.64
CA ASP A 65 4.51 -1.97 8.43
C ASP A 65 4.62 -0.99 9.60
N ALA A 66 5.40 0.07 9.42
CA ALA A 66 5.64 1.13 10.40
C ALA A 66 4.83 2.41 10.09
N ARG A 67 3.80 2.32 9.25
CA ARG A 67 2.90 3.44 8.95
C ARG A 67 2.12 3.86 10.20
N ALA A 68 1.79 5.13 10.28
CA ALA A 68 0.93 5.65 11.35
C ALA A 68 -0.50 5.11 11.23
N ASP A 69 -1.03 5.05 10.01
CA ASP A 69 -2.31 4.41 9.69
C ASP A 69 -2.04 3.12 8.92
N ARG A 70 -2.29 1.98 9.58
CA ARG A 70 -2.13 0.64 9.01
C ARG A 70 -3.45 0.06 8.52
N ALA A 71 -4.57 0.68 8.87
CA ALA A 71 -5.89 0.19 8.56
C ALA A 71 -6.21 0.33 7.07
N ARG A 72 -5.60 1.32 6.41
CA ARG A 72 -5.83 1.61 5.01
C ARG A 72 -4.55 2.01 4.27
N VAL A 73 -4.59 1.94 2.95
CA VAL A 73 -3.52 2.42 2.06
C VAL A 73 -3.95 3.69 1.31
N GLY A 74 -5.03 4.31 1.72
CA GLY A 74 -5.54 5.55 1.17
C GLY A 74 -7.04 5.57 1.06
N SER A 75 -7.56 6.54 0.32
CA SER A 75 -9.00 6.69 0.14
C SER A 75 -9.38 7.34 -1.19
N ARG A 76 -10.64 7.14 -1.57
CA ARG A 76 -11.30 7.88 -2.63
C ARG A 76 -12.32 8.83 -2.04
N THR A 77 -12.19 10.12 -2.35
CA THR A 77 -13.18 11.12 -2.01
C THR A 77 -14.07 11.43 -3.21
N SER A 78 -15.38 11.28 -3.06
CA SER A 78 -16.36 11.62 -4.09
C SER A 78 -16.61 13.13 -4.11
N MET A 79 -17.18 13.64 -5.22
CA MET A 79 -17.54 15.06 -5.37
C MET A 79 -18.54 15.54 -4.30
N TRP A 80 -19.31 14.64 -3.71
CA TRP A 80 -20.32 14.93 -2.67
C TRP A 80 -19.81 14.68 -1.25
N GLY A 81 -18.49 14.47 -1.08
CA GLY A 81 -17.85 14.28 0.23
C GLY A 81 -17.93 12.84 0.77
N GLY A 82 -18.47 11.87 0.00
CA GLY A 82 -18.42 10.45 0.38
C GLY A 82 -16.97 9.95 0.31
N GLU A 83 -16.53 9.16 1.29
CA GLU A 83 -15.20 8.56 1.34
C GLU A 83 -15.30 7.03 1.24
N THR A 84 -14.39 6.42 0.48
CA THR A 84 -14.25 4.98 0.31
C THR A 84 -12.80 4.63 0.57
N ASP A 85 -12.54 3.71 1.50
CA ASP A 85 -11.19 3.35 1.89
C ASP A 85 -10.56 2.32 0.94
N PHE A 86 -9.26 2.45 0.72
CA PHE A 86 -8.45 1.45 0.01
C PHE A 86 -7.69 0.59 1.01
N ASN A 87 -7.68 -0.71 0.77
CA ASN A 87 -6.96 -1.66 1.60
C ASN A 87 -6.14 -2.63 0.77
N VAL A 88 -5.09 -3.18 1.36
CA VAL A 88 -4.26 -4.20 0.68
C VAL A 88 -5.07 -5.49 0.55
N SER A 89 -5.07 -6.09 -0.64
CA SER A 89 -5.88 -7.27 -0.95
C SER A 89 -5.57 -8.49 -0.08
N SER A 90 -4.30 -8.70 0.25
CA SER A 90 -3.85 -9.78 1.15
C SER A 90 -4.02 -9.44 2.63
N GLY A 91 -4.34 -8.22 2.97
CA GLY A 91 -4.36 -7.70 4.34
C GLY A 91 -2.97 -7.46 4.95
N SER A 92 -1.88 -7.67 4.21
CA SER A 92 -0.49 -7.46 4.67
C SER A 92 0.31 -6.62 3.67
N ALA A 93 0.40 -5.32 3.92
CA ALA A 93 1.22 -4.41 3.12
C ALA A 93 2.70 -4.84 3.08
N GLY A 94 3.22 -5.38 4.18
CA GLY A 94 4.60 -5.84 4.27
C GLY A 94 4.89 -7.05 3.40
N GLU A 95 3.98 -8.02 3.34
CA GLU A 95 4.12 -9.20 2.48
C GLU A 95 4.02 -8.82 1.00
N GLU A 96 3.02 -8.03 0.62
CA GLU A 96 2.86 -7.61 -0.77
C GLU A 96 4.02 -6.74 -1.26
N THR A 97 4.51 -5.81 -0.44
CA THR A 97 5.69 -5.01 -0.77
C THR A 97 6.92 -5.89 -0.99
N ALA A 98 7.12 -6.91 -0.14
CA ALA A 98 8.23 -7.85 -0.30
C ALA A 98 8.09 -8.70 -1.58
N GLN A 99 6.89 -9.16 -1.90
CA GLN A 99 6.62 -9.90 -3.14
C GLN A 99 6.85 -9.02 -4.38
N ALA A 100 6.34 -7.79 -4.37
CA ALA A 100 6.57 -6.81 -5.44
C ALA A 100 8.08 -6.56 -5.64
N PHE A 101 8.85 -6.48 -4.54
CA PHE A 101 10.29 -6.32 -4.61
C PHE A 101 10.98 -7.55 -5.20
N VAL A 102 10.59 -8.77 -4.82
CA VAL A 102 11.11 -10.01 -5.43
C VAL A 102 10.87 -10.01 -6.93
N ASP A 103 9.67 -9.69 -7.38
CA ASP A 103 9.33 -9.68 -8.79
C ASP A 103 10.13 -8.62 -9.56
N TYR A 104 10.31 -7.44 -8.96
CA TYR A 104 11.18 -6.41 -9.51
C TYR A 104 12.63 -6.91 -9.66
N LEU A 105 13.21 -7.51 -8.62
CA LEU A 105 14.58 -8.02 -8.62
C LEU A 105 14.76 -9.14 -9.65
N LYS A 106 13.78 -10.05 -9.79
CA LYS A 106 13.79 -11.09 -10.83
C LYS A 106 13.79 -10.48 -12.22
N ARG A 107 12.99 -9.46 -12.49
CA ARG A 107 13.01 -8.74 -13.78
C ARG A 107 14.37 -8.09 -14.08
N LYS A 108 15.11 -7.70 -13.02
CA LYS A 108 16.50 -7.18 -13.14
C LYS A 108 17.57 -8.30 -13.20
N GLY A 109 17.16 -9.58 -13.26
CA GLY A 109 18.06 -10.72 -13.39
C GLY A 109 18.66 -11.22 -12.08
N TRP A 110 18.16 -10.78 -10.91
CA TRP A 110 18.63 -11.26 -9.61
C TRP A 110 18.03 -12.63 -9.26
N GLN A 111 18.79 -13.45 -8.53
CA GLN A 111 18.29 -14.71 -7.97
C GLN A 111 17.53 -14.44 -6.65
N ALA A 112 16.38 -13.77 -6.75
CA ALA A 112 15.58 -13.36 -5.59
C ALA A 112 14.44 -14.35 -5.31
N GLN A 113 14.14 -14.57 -4.02
CA GLN A 113 12.99 -15.35 -3.57
C GLN A 113 12.34 -14.72 -2.35
N TYR A 114 11.03 -14.87 -2.21
CA TYR A 114 10.31 -14.48 -1.03
C TYR A 114 10.46 -15.55 0.06
N SER A 115 10.62 -15.11 1.32
CA SER A 115 10.62 -15.98 2.50
C SER A 115 9.85 -15.31 3.64
N LYS A 116 8.93 -16.04 4.27
CA LYS A 116 8.14 -15.49 5.40
C LYS A 116 8.99 -15.15 6.62
N VAL A 117 10.10 -15.83 6.80
CA VAL A 117 11.04 -15.63 7.90
C VAL A 117 12.47 -15.59 7.35
N ALA A 118 13.36 -14.96 8.12
CA ALA A 118 14.77 -14.96 7.74
C ALA A 118 15.28 -16.42 7.66
N PRO A 119 15.81 -16.86 6.50
CA PRO A 119 16.30 -18.22 6.35
C PRO A 119 17.48 -18.51 7.29
N ALA A 120 17.54 -19.75 7.77
CA ALA A 120 18.65 -20.20 8.60
C ALA A 120 20.01 -20.07 7.88
N ALA A 121 21.09 -19.91 8.66
CA ALA A 121 22.41 -19.63 8.11
C ALA A 121 22.98 -20.80 7.30
N GLU A 122 22.67 -22.06 7.65
CA GLU A 122 23.17 -23.23 6.89
C GLU A 122 22.46 -23.34 5.55
N ASN A 123 23.21 -23.25 4.46
CA ASN A 123 22.73 -23.30 3.07
C ASN A 123 21.70 -22.22 2.66
N GLY A 124 21.55 -21.17 3.45
CA GLY A 124 20.65 -20.04 3.18
C GLY A 124 21.14 -19.15 2.02
N PRO A 125 20.39 -18.06 1.74
CA PRO A 125 20.77 -17.07 0.75
C PRO A 125 22.04 -16.34 1.16
N ASP A 126 22.71 -15.73 0.20
CA ASP A 126 23.91 -14.94 0.44
C ASP A 126 23.58 -13.57 1.03
N ILE A 127 22.40 -13.04 0.67
CA ILE A 127 21.90 -11.74 1.09
C ILE A 127 20.46 -11.89 1.56
N VAL A 128 20.12 -11.25 2.68
CA VAL A 128 18.74 -11.10 3.17
C VAL A 128 18.33 -9.64 3.05
N LEU A 129 17.28 -9.40 2.28
CA LEU A 129 16.62 -8.09 2.18
C LEU A 129 15.43 -8.04 3.11
N SER A 130 15.34 -6.95 3.85
CA SER A 130 14.22 -6.61 4.73
C SER A 130 13.95 -5.12 4.63
N GLY A 131 12.93 -4.63 5.31
CA GLY A 131 12.71 -3.19 5.33
C GLY A 131 11.56 -2.77 6.21
N LYS A 132 11.27 -1.46 6.14
CA LYS A 132 10.11 -0.84 6.80
C LYS A 132 9.35 0.00 5.80
N ILE A 133 8.03 -0.06 5.87
CA ILE A 133 7.12 0.83 5.16
C ILE A 133 6.82 1.98 6.11
N LEU A 134 7.33 3.18 5.80
CA LEU A 134 7.05 4.38 6.57
C LEU A 134 5.85 5.14 6.00
N GLU A 135 5.65 5.05 4.67
CA GLU A 135 4.50 5.59 3.96
C GLU A 135 4.16 4.68 2.79
N LEU A 136 2.89 4.42 2.61
CA LEU A 136 2.30 3.72 1.48
C LEU A 136 0.87 4.23 1.37
N ALA A 137 0.63 5.13 0.43
CA ALA A 137 -0.64 5.79 0.29
C ALA A 137 -1.00 6.00 -1.17
N VAL A 138 -2.29 5.88 -1.48
CA VAL A 138 -2.88 6.29 -2.75
C VAL A 138 -4.20 7.00 -2.46
N ASP A 139 -4.31 8.23 -2.90
CA ASP A 139 -5.50 9.05 -2.69
C ASP A 139 -6.11 9.40 -4.05
N ALA A 140 -7.41 9.21 -4.19
CA ALA A 140 -8.17 9.55 -5.39
C ALA A 140 -9.23 10.60 -5.06
N LYS A 141 -9.09 11.80 -5.60
CA LYS A 141 -10.02 12.91 -5.36
C LYS A 141 -10.80 13.25 -6.61
N ARG A 142 -12.10 13.09 -6.54
CA ARG A 142 -13.00 13.46 -7.64
C ARG A 142 -13.17 14.97 -7.72
N GLY A 143 -12.69 15.56 -8.81
CA GLY A 143 -13.03 16.92 -9.22
C GLY A 143 -14.32 16.99 -10.05
N PHE A 144 -14.59 18.14 -10.66
CA PHE A 144 -15.81 18.35 -11.46
C PHE A 144 -15.85 17.46 -12.71
N LEU A 145 -14.74 17.32 -13.43
CA LEU A 145 -14.66 16.53 -14.66
C LEU A 145 -13.73 15.31 -14.50
N LEU A 146 -12.68 15.45 -13.74
CA LEU A 146 -11.59 14.49 -13.66
C LEU A 146 -11.38 14.01 -12.21
N THR A 147 -10.77 12.85 -12.06
CA THR A 147 -10.28 12.34 -10.78
C THR A 147 -8.77 12.50 -10.76
N ASP A 148 -8.27 13.18 -9.74
CA ASP A 148 -6.85 13.30 -9.44
C ASP A 148 -6.45 12.12 -8.54
N ILE A 149 -5.40 11.40 -8.94
CA ILE A 149 -4.89 10.25 -8.20
C ILE A 149 -3.44 10.53 -7.82
N GLU A 150 -3.15 10.53 -6.55
CA GLU A 150 -1.79 10.71 -6.01
C GLU A 150 -1.37 9.46 -5.25
N ALA A 151 -0.17 8.97 -5.53
CA ALA A 151 0.45 7.90 -4.77
C ALA A 151 1.74 8.38 -4.10
N ARG A 152 1.97 7.95 -2.86
CA ARG A 152 3.16 8.29 -2.08
C ARG A 152 3.69 7.04 -1.41
N THR A 153 5.01 6.87 -1.46
CA THR A 153 5.69 5.78 -0.78
C THR A 153 6.96 6.26 -0.11
N LYS A 154 7.25 5.72 1.06
CA LYS A 154 8.52 5.90 1.75
C LYS A 154 8.94 4.59 2.38
N LEU A 155 10.04 4.05 1.89
CA LEU A 155 10.57 2.76 2.31
C LEU A 155 11.95 2.90 2.92
N VAL A 156 12.21 2.11 3.94
CA VAL A 156 13.56 1.79 4.39
C VAL A 156 13.86 0.39 3.89
N ILE A 157 14.92 0.22 3.10
CA ILE A 157 15.37 -1.09 2.61
C ILE A 157 16.71 -1.38 3.28
N GLN A 158 16.81 -2.55 3.89
CA GLN A 158 18.01 -3.06 4.52
C GLN A 158 18.45 -4.34 3.81
N ALA A 159 19.73 -4.40 3.46
CA ALA A 159 20.36 -5.62 3.01
C ALA A 159 21.38 -6.08 4.03
N LYS A 160 21.26 -7.32 4.50
CA LYS A 160 22.23 -7.97 5.36
C LYS A 160 23.00 -9.02 4.58
N ASN A 161 24.32 -8.86 4.51
CA ASN A 161 25.21 -9.83 3.91
C ASN A 161 25.46 -10.96 4.91
N ARG A 162 25.50 -12.17 4.41
CA ARG A 162 25.72 -13.35 5.24
C ARG A 162 27.18 -13.59 5.55
N GLU A 163 28.05 -13.35 4.57
CA GLU A 163 29.48 -13.70 4.67
C GLU A 163 30.20 -12.94 5.78
N ASP A 164 29.95 -11.64 5.86
CA ASP A 164 30.61 -10.73 6.82
C ASP A 164 29.67 -10.08 7.82
N GLU A 165 28.41 -10.51 7.81
CA GLU A 165 27.33 -9.96 8.66
C GLU A 165 27.10 -8.43 8.50
N SER A 166 27.75 -7.82 7.53
CA SER A 166 27.57 -6.39 7.26
C SER A 166 26.17 -6.08 6.75
N SER A 167 25.71 -4.88 7.00
CA SER A 167 24.41 -4.43 6.47
C SER A 167 24.51 -3.05 5.85
N ILE A 168 23.73 -2.85 4.81
CA ILE A 168 23.48 -1.54 4.23
C ILE A 168 22.02 -1.18 4.41
N VAL A 169 21.74 0.09 4.66
CA VAL A 169 20.39 0.60 4.88
C VAL A 169 20.18 1.83 4.03
N ARG A 170 19.07 1.87 3.32
CA ARG A 170 18.68 3.01 2.51
C ARG A 170 17.22 3.40 2.76
N THR A 171 16.97 4.70 2.81
CA THR A 171 15.63 5.27 2.87
C THR A 171 15.36 6.06 1.61
N ASP A 172 14.30 5.72 0.91
CA ASP A 172 13.84 6.43 -0.28
C ASP A 172 12.36 6.78 -0.17
N ALA A 173 11.98 7.94 -0.69
CA ALA A 173 10.59 8.38 -0.77
C ALA A 173 10.29 8.86 -2.19
N HIS A 174 9.14 8.46 -2.69
CA HIS A 174 8.65 8.85 -4.00
C HIS A 174 7.17 9.20 -3.96
N SER A 175 6.79 10.12 -4.81
CA SER A 175 5.40 10.44 -5.11
C SER A 175 5.19 10.39 -6.62
N GLY A 176 3.98 10.08 -7.01
CA GLY A 176 3.51 10.13 -8.39
C GLY A 176 2.08 10.65 -8.41
N ASN A 177 1.75 11.34 -9.47
CA ASN A 177 0.42 11.87 -9.71
C ASN A 177 -0.04 11.42 -11.09
N HIS A 178 -1.31 11.08 -11.21
CA HIS A 178 -1.95 10.73 -12.46
C HIS A 178 -3.20 11.59 -12.64
N ASP A 179 -3.04 12.66 -13.39
CA ASP A 179 -4.16 13.52 -13.78
C ASP A 179 -4.94 12.93 -14.96
N ASN A 180 -6.21 13.31 -15.09
CA ASN A 180 -7.02 13.07 -16.26
C ASN A 180 -7.71 11.70 -16.36
N VAL A 181 -8.00 11.06 -15.25
CA VAL A 181 -8.89 9.90 -15.24
C VAL A 181 -10.34 10.41 -15.21
N PHE A 182 -11.08 10.19 -16.31
CA PHE A 182 -12.50 10.60 -16.39
C PHE A 182 -13.37 9.74 -15.47
N TRP A 183 -13.11 8.45 -15.42
CA TRP A 183 -13.72 7.49 -14.50
C TRP A 183 -12.62 6.82 -13.69
N PHE A 184 -12.77 6.83 -12.38
CA PHE A 184 -11.83 6.14 -11.50
C PHE A 184 -12.04 4.63 -11.57
N ASP A 185 -10.99 3.91 -11.92
CA ASP A 185 -10.87 2.47 -11.76
C ASP A 185 -9.83 2.19 -10.64
N PRO A 186 -10.08 1.28 -9.69
CA PRO A 186 -9.06 0.89 -8.71
C PRO A 186 -7.71 0.51 -9.33
N GLN A 187 -7.71 -0.05 -10.55
CA GLN A 187 -6.49 -0.39 -11.29
C GLN A 187 -5.62 0.83 -11.62
N ASP A 188 -6.20 2.02 -11.76
CA ASP A 188 -5.43 3.26 -11.97
C ASP A 188 -4.61 3.57 -10.73
N GLY A 189 -5.22 3.44 -9.53
CA GLY A 189 -4.54 3.61 -8.25
C GLY A 189 -3.46 2.55 -8.00
N GLU A 190 -3.76 1.28 -8.32
CA GLU A 190 -2.80 0.17 -8.24
C GLU A 190 -1.59 0.42 -9.16
N GLY A 191 -1.84 0.89 -10.37
CA GLY A 191 -0.79 1.17 -11.37
C GLY A 191 0.18 2.24 -10.90
N ILE A 192 -0.34 3.39 -10.45
CA ILE A 192 0.52 4.50 -10.00
C ILE A 192 1.25 4.15 -8.69
N LEU A 193 0.60 3.43 -7.78
CA LEU A 193 1.24 3.00 -6.53
C LEU A 193 2.38 2.01 -6.81
N SER A 194 2.17 1.07 -7.73
CA SER A 194 3.21 0.14 -8.18
C SER A 194 4.38 0.85 -8.85
N GLU A 195 4.12 1.84 -9.70
CA GLU A 195 5.16 2.65 -10.34
C GLU A 195 6.02 3.38 -9.29
N VAL A 196 5.39 3.98 -8.31
CA VAL A 196 6.09 4.72 -7.24
C VAL A 196 6.88 3.77 -6.34
N LEU A 197 6.36 2.57 -6.05
CA LEU A 197 7.11 1.51 -5.37
C LEU A 197 8.33 1.07 -6.16
N GLU A 198 8.17 0.84 -7.46
CA GLU A 198 9.29 0.44 -8.33
C GLU A 198 10.40 1.48 -8.37
N LYS A 199 10.08 2.78 -8.31
CA LYS A 199 11.08 3.85 -8.22
C LYS A 199 11.96 3.74 -6.96
N ASN A 200 11.37 3.32 -5.81
CA ASN A 200 12.15 3.03 -4.60
C ASN A 200 13.10 1.84 -4.82
N PHE A 201 12.58 0.76 -5.40
CA PHE A 201 13.37 -0.45 -5.68
C PHE A 201 14.50 -0.17 -6.68
N GLU A 202 14.19 0.57 -7.74
CA GLU A 202 15.17 0.99 -8.73
C GLU A 202 16.30 1.80 -8.10
N ARG A 203 15.96 2.77 -7.24
CA ARG A 203 16.94 3.59 -6.57
C ARG A 203 17.84 2.78 -5.64
N PHE A 204 17.28 1.78 -4.94
CA PHE A 204 18.07 0.84 -4.15
C PHE A 204 19.04 0.07 -5.04
N VAL A 205 18.56 -0.56 -6.12
CA VAL A 205 19.38 -1.35 -7.04
C VAL A 205 20.45 -0.51 -7.75
N MET A 206 20.10 0.69 -8.21
CA MET A 206 21.06 1.59 -8.90
C MET A 206 22.21 2.03 -8.00
N ASN A 207 21.99 2.17 -6.70
CA ASN A 207 23.00 2.61 -5.74
C ASN A 207 23.75 1.46 -5.05
N THR A 208 23.49 0.23 -5.49
CA THR A 208 24.17 -0.95 -4.96
C THR A 208 24.93 -1.68 -6.05
N ARG A 209 25.92 -2.44 -5.65
CA ARG A 209 26.67 -3.37 -6.51
C ARG A 209 26.93 -4.67 -5.77
N PHE A 210 27.11 -5.73 -6.52
CA PHE A 210 27.60 -6.98 -5.97
C PHE A 210 29.13 -6.98 -5.98
N GLU A 211 29.70 -7.40 -4.87
CA GLU A 211 31.12 -7.73 -4.72
C GLU A 211 31.17 -9.16 -4.20
N ASP A 212 31.60 -10.09 -5.04
CA ASP A 212 31.57 -11.53 -4.77
C ASP A 212 30.14 -12.01 -4.41
N ARG A 213 29.90 -12.31 -3.13
CA ARG A 213 28.62 -12.77 -2.61
C ARG A 213 27.94 -11.74 -1.70
N SER A 214 28.46 -10.54 -1.65
CA SER A 214 27.98 -9.45 -0.82
C SER A 214 27.40 -8.30 -1.64
N ILE A 215 26.55 -7.49 -1.02
CA ILE A 215 26.03 -6.27 -1.58
C ILE A 215 26.64 -5.06 -0.88
N ARG A 216 27.06 -4.07 -1.64
CA ARG A 216 27.67 -2.82 -1.16
C ARG A 216 27.01 -1.60 -1.81
N PHE A 217 27.14 -0.44 -1.18
CA PHE A 217 26.85 0.81 -1.87
C PHE A 217 27.89 1.08 -2.97
N ARG A 218 27.46 1.76 -4.02
CA ARG A 218 28.34 2.30 -5.06
C ARG A 218 29.00 3.57 -4.58
#